data_7ca409b0c59b618b57d8232075d63702
#
_entry.id   7ca409b0c59b618b57d8232075d63702
#
_cell.length_a   1.000
_cell.length_b   1.000
_cell.length_c   1.000
_cell.angle_alpha   90.00
_cell.angle_beta   90.00
_cell.angle_gamma   90.00
#
_symmetry.space_group_name_H-M   'P 1'
#
loop_
_entity.id
_entity.type
_entity.pdbx_description
1 polymer ?
#
loop_
_entity_poly.entity_id
_entity_poly.type
_entity_poly.pdbx_seq_one_letter_code
_entity_poly.pdbx_strand_id
1 'polypeptide(L)'
;MRALGVLGSWTSPFGSGGTFTLQGDAGSFLGAGNRGNVIVCERLAGDFAGFAMRDGKISILDGVGTDAGACMSGGLLIVRGPAGARVGGGMSEGLIVIHGDVGSDPGAGMTGGRIIINGRCPTPPSGVSLRPLTAAEVKAINKQLNDEELHIPSDSVCLTPSETIQVEQESGQVSASDLSMVGLVPNDRQQNQPYATYDTVTLVGERGDKGTPAALPLPLMAIIPDGNELAMDKDALPHAVNLLAHQPFLAQSNPRPIDFALISQHNLADAPELLAASAGAVFDFDDLPAMNSEQLDGFLVAVRTLLGREKPFGMLGALGRTTNLHVRAAHHKADLAMSRIEDGSGVPEAASLPMIGRSAKSHLEGTHTETAVLLGLSASAHDLAVLKASGINVIACEVPMADANDLAHWLQTLHQDMASLLSRLGIESIDRLERSHLRALDHETAAISGLRLVGYERPLPHWFAR
;
A
#
# COMPACT_ATOMS: atom_id res chain seq x y z
N MET A 1 -2.68 -31.06 -1.33
CA MET A 1 -2.94 -30.98 0.13
C MET A 1 -4.44 -31.10 0.36
N ARG A 2 -4.89 -31.74 1.43
CA ARG A 2 -6.31 -31.78 1.85
C ARG A 2 -6.46 -31.29 3.28
N ALA A 3 -7.49 -30.51 3.55
CA ALA A 3 -7.87 -30.05 4.88
C ALA A 3 -9.33 -30.40 5.17
N LEU A 4 -9.68 -30.62 6.42
CA LEU A 4 -11.02 -30.94 6.91
C LEU A 4 -11.46 -29.87 7.92
N GLY A 5 -12.76 -29.53 7.90
CA GLY A 5 -13.35 -28.58 8.83
C GLY A 5 -13.36 -27.14 8.33
N VAL A 6 -13.65 -26.20 9.23
CA VAL A 6 -13.73 -24.78 8.92
C VAL A 6 -12.32 -24.15 9.02
N LEU A 7 -11.91 -23.48 7.98
CA LEU A 7 -10.68 -22.68 7.97
C LEU A 7 -11.01 -21.17 7.98
N GLY A 8 -10.15 -20.40 8.63
CA GLY A 8 -10.28 -18.95 8.73
C GLY A 8 -9.99 -18.20 7.43
N SER A 9 -9.90 -16.90 7.55
CA SER A 9 -9.58 -16.00 6.44
C SER A 9 -8.15 -16.24 5.91
N TRP A 10 -7.92 -15.86 4.66
CA TRP A 10 -6.63 -16.04 3.96
C TRP A 10 -6.18 -17.50 3.86
N THR A 11 -7.13 -18.37 3.59
CA THR A 11 -6.82 -19.80 3.31
C THR A 11 -6.21 -19.94 1.93
N SER A 12 -5.03 -20.59 1.84
CA SER A 12 -4.27 -20.85 0.59
C SER A 12 -4.01 -19.59 -0.27
N PRO A 13 -3.52 -18.47 0.30
CA PRO A 13 -3.21 -17.29 -0.48
C PRO A 13 -1.92 -17.49 -1.27
N PHE A 14 -1.74 -16.72 -2.34
CA PHE A 14 -0.51 -16.61 -3.14
C PHE A 14 0.01 -17.95 -3.73
N GLY A 15 -0.85 -18.92 -3.93
CA GLY A 15 -0.48 -20.23 -4.44
C GLY A 15 0.01 -20.18 -5.89
N SER A 16 1.19 -20.76 -6.19
CA SER A 16 1.79 -20.78 -7.53
C SER A 16 1.70 -22.12 -8.24
N GLY A 17 1.08 -23.13 -7.63
CA GLY A 17 0.88 -24.45 -8.23
C GLY A 17 0.47 -25.52 -7.23
N GLY A 18 0.09 -26.68 -7.76
CA GLY A 18 -0.42 -27.78 -6.95
C GLY A 18 -1.93 -27.72 -6.75
N THR A 19 -2.44 -28.60 -5.88
CA THR A 19 -3.88 -28.70 -5.57
C THR A 19 -4.11 -28.63 -4.07
N PHE A 20 -5.06 -27.78 -3.68
CA PHE A 20 -5.56 -27.66 -2.32
C PHE A 20 -7.05 -27.97 -2.30
N THR A 21 -7.48 -28.92 -1.46
CA THR A 21 -8.90 -29.28 -1.29
C THR A 21 -9.29 -29.06 0.16
N LEU A 22 -10.33 -28.26 0.39
CA LEU A 22 -10.95 -28.04 1.68
C LEU A 22 -12.31 -28.75 1.73
N GLN A 23 -12.44 -29.71 2.61
CA GLN A 23 -13.71 -30.38 2.92
C GLN A 23 -14.39 -29.64 4.11
N GLY A 24 -14.90 -28.44 3.84
CA GLY A 24 -15.51 -27.56 4.82
C GLY A 24 -15.63 -26.15 4.30
N ASP A 25 -15.93 -25.22 5.22
CA ASP A 25 -16.10 -23.81 4.90
C ASP A 25 -14.75 -23.07 4.97
N ALA A 26 -14.57 -22.09 4.11
CA ALA A 26 -13.46 -21.14 4.16
C ALA A 26 -13.95 -19.77 4.63
N GLY A 27 -13.12 -19.04 5.40
CA GLY A 27 -13.33 -17.64 5.68
C GLY A 27 -13.11 -16.75 4.45
N SER A 28 -12.99 -15.46 4.67
CA SER A 28 -12.74 -14.47 3.61
C SER A 28 -11.34 -14.63 2.98
N PHE A 29 -11.17 -14.12 1.76
CA PHE A 29 -9.90 -14.13 1.03
C PHE A 29 -9.36 -15.54 0.70
N LEU A 30 -10.24 -16.53 0.50
CA LEU A 30 -9.82 -17.84 0.00
C LEU A 30 -9.11 -17.70 -1.34
N GLY A 31 -7.87 -18.18 -1.43
CA GLY A 31 -7.08 -18.15 -2.66
C GLY A 31 -6.74 -16.74 -3.17
N ALA A 32 -6.71 -15.74 -2.30
CA ALA A 32 -6.30 -14.40 -2.69
C ALA A 32 -4.88 -14.39 -3.26
N GLY A 33 -4.66 -13.63 -4.35
CA GLY A 33 -3.38 -13.58 -5.07
C GLY A 33 -2.95 -14.91 -5.68
N ASN A 34 -3.86 -15.82 -5.99
CA ASN A 34 -3.55 -17.12 -6.62
C ASN A 34 -2.91 -16.93 -8.00
N ARG A 35 -1.83 -17.68 -8.29
CA ARG A 35 -1.04 -17.60 -9.53
C ARG A 35 -0.84 -18.92 -10.23
N GLY A 36 -1.66 -19.90 -9.96
CA GLY A 36 -1.59 -21.21 -10.64
C GLY A 36 -2.01 -22.41 -9.79
N ASN A 37 -2.38 -22.19 -8.53
CA ASN A 37 -2.89 -23.24 -7.67
C ASN A 37 -4.32 -23.62 -8.07
N VAL A 38 -4.65 -24.90 -7.94
CA VAL A 38 -6.01 -25.41 -8.07
C VAL A 38 -6.60 -25.55 -6.66
N ILE A 39 -7.63 -24.77 -6.36
CA ILE A 39 -8.30 -24.76 -5.06
C ILE A 39 -9.71 -25.29 -5.22
N VAL A 40 -10.09 -26.25 -4.38
CA VAL A 40 -11.46 -26.76 -4.28
C VAL A 40 -11.96 -26.57 -2.86
N CYS A 41 -12.99 -25.75 -2.69
CA CYS A 41 -13.73 -25.61 -1.43
C CYS A 41 -15.07 -26.34 -1.58
N GLU A 42 -15.28 -27.40 -0.80
CA GLU A 42 -16.47 -28.26 -0.94
C GLU A 42 -17.73 -27.63 -0.33
N ARG A 43 -17.61 -26.52 0.40
CA ARG A 43 -18.72 -25.78 1.02
C ARG A 43 -18.62 -24.29 0.72
N LEU A 44 -19.04 -23.47 1.69
CA LEU A 44 -19.07 -22.01 1.57
C LEU A 44 -17.68 -21.38 1.63
N ALA A 45 -17.51 -20.29 0.92
CA ALA A 45 -16.39 -19.36 1.15
C ALA A 45 -16.93 -17.96 1.52
N GLY A 46 -16.17 -17.25 2.36
CA GLY A 46 -16.49 -15.89 2.77
C GLY A 46 -16.28 -14.86 1.66
N ASP A 47 -16.19 -13.59 2.06
CA ASP A 47 -15.99 -12.47 1.15
C ASP A 47 -14.61 -12.50 0.49
N PHE A 48 -14.47 -11.84 -0.66
CA PHE A 48 -13.20 -11.69 -1.39
C PHE A 48 -12.52 -13.02 -1.80
N ALA A 49 -13.26 -14.10 -1.98
CA ALA A 49 -12.68 -15.34 -2.51
C ALA A 49 -12.12 -15.08 -3.93
N GLY A 50 -10.85 -15.45 -4.18
CA GLY A 50 -10.14 -15.18 -5.43
C GLY A 50 -9.74 -13.70 -5.63
N PHE A 51 -9.70 -12.90 -4.57
CA PHE A 51 -9.25 -11.51 -4.64
C PHE A 51 -7.86 -11.39 -5.27
N ALA A 52 -7.69 -10.48 -6.23
CA ALA A 52 -6.44 -10.25 -6.95
C ALA A 52 -5.81 -11.52 -7.57
N MET A 53 -6.61 -12.51 -7.92
CA MET A 53 -6.15 -13.75 -8.59
C MET A 53 -5.62 -13.42 -9.98
N ARG A 54 -4.48 -14.02 -10.36
CA ARG A 54 -3.81 -13.83 -11.65
C ARG A 54 -3.88 -15.05 -12.55
N ASP A 55 -3.85 -16.25 -11.96
CA ASP A 55 -3.90 -17.51 -12.69
C ASP A 55 -4.35 -18.67 -11.77
N GLY A 56 -4.59 -19.85 -12.37
CA GLY A 56 -5.04 -21.03 -11.65
C GLY A 56 -6.56 -21.17 -11.65
N LYS A 57 -7.06 -22.02 -10.75
CA LYS A 57 -8.48 -22.35 -10.68
C LYS A 57 -8.96 -22.41 -9.23
N ILE A 58 -10.06 -21.73 -8.94
CA ILE A 58 -10.77 -21.84 -7.67
C ILE A 58 -12.18 -22.36 -7.95
N SER A 59 -12.57 -23.45 -7.30
CA SER A 59 -13.91 -24.03 -7.38
C SER A 59 -14.54 -24.07 -6.00
N ILE A 60 -15.68 -23.40 -5.83
CA ILE A 60 -16.46 -23.35 -4.59
C ILE A 60 -17.77 -24.07 -4.87
N LEU A 61 -18.01 -25.20 -4.17
CA LEU A 61 -19.14 -26.10 -4.48
C LEU A 61 -20.46 -25.70 -3.84
N ASP A 62 -20.46 -24.68 -3.01
CA ASP A 62 -21.66 -24.04 -2.44
C ASP A 62 -21.63 -22.55 -2.80
N GLY A 63 -22.01 -21.64 -1.90
CA GLY A 63 -22.05 -20.21 -2.16
C GLY A 63 -20.78 -19.46 -1.74
N VAL A 64 -20.73 -18.18 -2.13
CA VAL A 64 -19.64 -17.29 -1.78
C VAL A 64 -20.17 -15.94 -1.30
N GLY A 65 -19.40 -15.26 -0.45
CA GLY A 65 -19.71 -13.93 0.05
C GLY A 65 -19.60 -12.82 -1.00
N THR A 66 -19.46 -11.58 -0.55
CA THR A 66 -19.35 -10.39 -1.39
C THR A 66 -17.96 -10.28 -2.02
N ASP A 67 -17.83 -9.52 -3.10
CA ASP A 67 -16.56 -9.21 -3.76
C ASP A 67 -15.76 -10.44 -4.25
N ALA A 68 -16.43 -11.56 -4.51
CA ALA A 68 -15.76 -12.74 -5.07
C ALA A 68 -15.15 -12.42 -6.43
N GLY A 69 -13.85 -12.73 -6.61
CA GLY A 69 -13.09 -12.42 -7.81
C GLY A 69 -12.80 -10.92 -8.01
N ALA A 70 -12.90 -10.11 -6.96
CA ALA A 70 -12.55 -8.69 -7.09
C ALA A 70 -11.07 -8.52 -7.43
N CYS A 71 -10.78 -7.54 -8.30
CA CYS A 71 -9.43 -7.23 -8.81
C CYS A 71 -8.72 -8.41 -9.49
N MET A 72 -9.44 -9.42 -9.98
CA MET A 72 -8.84 -10.50 -10.76
C MET A 72 -8.19 -9.96 -12.04
N SER A 73 -6.98 -10.39 -12.33
CA SER A 73 -6.25 -10.13 -13.57
C SER A 73 -5.98 -11.40 -14.38
N GLY A 74 -6.67 -12.52 -14.07
CA GLY A 74 -6.59 -13.78 -14.78
C GLY A 74 -7.17 -14.96 -14.00
N GLY A 75 -7.04 -16.16 -14.55
CA GLY A 75 -7.50 -17.39 -13.89
C GLY A 75 -9.00 -17.68 -14.03
N LEU A 76 -9.46 -18.69 -13.30
CA LEU A 76 -10.83 -19.22 -13.37
C LEU A 76 -11.42 -19.38 -11.96
N LEU A 77 -12.46 -18.63 -11.66
CA LEU A 77 -13.27 -18.78 -10.44
C LEU A 77 -14.62 -19.39 -10.77
N ILE A 78 -14.97 -20.50 -10.13
CA ILE A 78 -16.25 -21.20 -10.33
C ILE A 78 -16.97 -21.28 -8.98
N VAL A 79 -18.24 -20.86 -8.96
CA VAL A 79 -19.13 -20.96 -7.80
C VAL A 79 -20.40 -21.70 -8.22
N ARG A 80 -20.69 -22.84 -7.57
CA ARG A 80 -21.89 -23.64 -7.90
C ARG A 80 -23.17 -23.08 -7.26
N GLY A 81 -23.05 -22.36 -6.16
CA GLY A 81 -24.15 -21.73 -5.46
C GLY A 81 -24.26 -20.23 -5.76
N PRO A 82 -25.00 -19.50 -4.89
CA PRO A 82 -25.16 -18.07 -5.02
C PRO A 82 -23.87 -17.32 -4.65
N ALA A 83 -23.74 -16.11 -5.17
CA ALA A 83 -22.66 -15.18 -4.82
C ALA A 83 -23.24 -13.86 -4.28
N GLY A 84 -22.51 -13.25 -3.36
CA GLY A 84 -22.85 -11.96 -2.78
C GLY A 84 -22.79 -10.80 -3.79
N ALA A 85 -22.79 -9.57 -3.28
CA ALA A 85 -22.69 -8.36 -4.10
C ALA A 85 -21.29 -8.17 -4.71
N ARG A 86 -21.19 -7.36 -5.74
CA ARG A 86 -19.97 -6.89 -6.42
C ARG A 86 -19.03 -8.01 -6.91
N VAL A 87 -19.59 -9.14 -7.34
CA VAL A 87 -18.80 -10.22 -7.95
C VAL A 87 -17.98 -9.69 -9.13
N GLY A 88 -16.68 -9.96 -9.17
CA GLY A 88 -15.75 -9.48 -10.20
C GLY A 88 -15.51 -7.97 -10.20
N GLY A 89 -15.74 -7.30 -9.07
CA GLY A 89 -15.48 -5.87 -8.93
C GLY A 89 -14.03 -5.52 -9.27
N GLY A 90 -13.81 -4.54 -10.15
CA GLY A 90 -12.47 -4.10 -10.56
C GLY A 90 -11.64 -5.12 -11.34
N MET A 91 -12.22 -6.25 -11.79
CA MET A 91 -11.45 -7.23 -12.57
C MET A 91 -11.00 -6.68 -13.92
N SER A 92 -9.79 -7.06 -14.34
CA SER A 92 -9.22 -6.68 -15.65
C SER A 92 -9.11 -7.83 -16.62
N GLU A 93 -9.01 -9.08 -16.15
CA GLU A 93 -8.96 -10.29 -16.96
C GLU A 93 -9.51 -11.49 -16.17
N GLY A 94 -9.62 -12.65 -16.84
CA GLY A 94 -10.05 -13.90 -16.23
C GLY A 94 -11.51 -14.26 -16.52
N LEU A 95 -11.95 -15.37 -15.96
CA LEU A 95 -13.30 -15.90 -16.12
C LEU A 95 -13.89 -16.23 -14.75
N ILE A 96 -15.06 -15.67 -14.46
CA ILE A 96 -15.87 -16.02 -13.30
C ILE A 96 -17.12 -16.73 -13.80
N VAL A 97 -17.47 -17.88 -13.22
CA VAL A 97 -18.68 -18.65 -13.54
C VAL A 97 -19.48 -18.87 -12.26
N ILE A 98 -20.70 -18.33 -12.21
CA ILE A 98 -21.63 -18.48 -11.09
C ILE A 98 -22.86 -19.25 -11.55
N HIS A 99 -23.13 -20.39 -10.90
CA HIS A 99 -24.30 -21.20 -11.22
C HIS A 99 -25.56 -20.84 -10.43
N GLY A 100 -25.43 -19.93 -9.46
CA GLY A 100 -26.54 -19.40 -8.65
C GLY A 100 -26.83 -17.93 -8.94
N ASP A 101 -27.69 -17.36 -8.10
CA ASP A 101 -28.03 -15.95 -8.13
C ASP A 101 -26.85 -15.09 -7.67
N VAL A 102 -26.74 -13.86 -8.17
CA VAL A 102 -25.74 -12.88 -7.74
C VAL A 102 -26.39 -11.67 -7.05
N GLY A 103 -25.66 -11.06 -6.11
CA GLY A 103 -26.07 -9.85 -5.41
C GLY A 103 -25.95 -8.58 -6.28
N SER A 104 -26.12 -7.42 -5.65
CA SER A 104 -26.06 -6.11 -6.33
C SER A 104 -24.69 -5.80 -6.94
N ASP A 105 -24.70 -4.94 -7.95
CA ASP A 105 -23.52 -4.32 -8.58
C ASP A 105 -22.47 -5.32 -9.13
N PRO A 106 -22.89 -6.42 -9.79
CA PRO A 106 -21.93 -7.39 -10.33
C PRO A 106 -21.08 -6.74 -11.43
N GLY A 107 -19.77 -6.97 -11.38
CA GLY A 107 -18.79 -6.40 -12.31
C GLY A 107 -18.46 -4.92 -12.08
N ALA A 108 -18.84 -4.33 -10.95
CA ALA A 108 -18.59 -2.91 -10.68
C ALA A 108 -17.13 -2.51 -10.91
N GLY A 109 -16.88 -1.55 -11.81
CA GLY A 109 -15.54 -1.09 -12.13
C GLY A 109 -14.67 -2.08 -12.91
N MET A 110 -15.22 -3.17 -13.45
CA MET A 110 -14.45 -4.09 -14.29
C MET A 110 -13.95 -3.41 -15.57
N THR A 111 -12.71 -3.66 -15.94
CA THR A 111 -12.08 -3.14 -17.16
C THR A 111 -11.82 -4.22 -18.21
N GLY A 112 -11.95 -5.48 -17.83
CA GLY A 112 -11.77 -6.64 -18.71
C GLY A 112 -12.35 -7.91 -18.09
N GLY A 113 -12.05 -9.06 -18.67
CA GLY A 113 -12.56 -10.35 -18.22
C GLY A 113 -14.02 -10.61 -18.57
N ARG A 114 -14.57 -11.70 -18.03
CA ARG A 114 -15.97 -12.12 -18.24
C ARG A 114 -16.56 -12.74 -16.98
N ILE A 115 -17.81 -12.39 -16.67
CA ILE A 115 -18.58 -13.02 -15.61
C ILE A 115 -19.78 -13.71 -16.24
N ILE A 116 -19.88 -15.01 -16.07
CA ILE A 116 -20.98 -15.84 -16.57
C ILE A 116 -21.90 -16.18 -15.41
N ILE A 117 -23.18 -15.92 -15.55
CA ILE A 117 -24.18 -16.13 -14.51
C ILE A 117 -25.30 -17.01 -15.05
N ASN A 118 -25.53 -18.14 -14.37
CA ASN A 118 -26.62 -19.06 -14.62
C ASN A 118 -27.71 -18.95 -13.54
N GLY A 119 -27.98 -17.79 -13.05
CA GLY A 119 -29.00 -17.47 -12.06
C GLY A 119 -29.56 -16.09 -12.29
N ARG A 120 -30.21 -15.52 -11.29
CA ARG A 120 -30.66 -14.13 -11.37
C ARG A 120 -29.49 -13.18 -11.33
N CYS A 121 -29.45 -12.29 -12.31
CA CYS A 121 -28.51 -11.19 -12.37
C CYS A 121 -29.28 -9.88 -12.25
N PRO A 122 -29.03 -9.05 -11.21
CA PRO A 122 -29.61 -7.73 -11.14
C PRO A 122 -29.05 -6.85 -12.28
N THR A 123 -29.64 -5.69 -12.48
CA THR A 123 -29.10 -4.72 -13.45
C THR A 123 -27.67 -4.36 -13.03
N PRO A 124 -26.69 -4.57 -13.93
CA PRO A 124 -25.31 -4.24 -13.61
C PRO A 124 -25.12 -2.72 -13.51
N PRO A 125 -24.06 -2.24 -12.82
CA PRO A 125 -23.75 -0.82 -12.72
C PRO A 125 -23.32 -0.23 -14.04
N SER A 126 -23.18 1.11 -14.11
CA SER A 126 -22.64 1.81 -15.27
C SER A 126 -21.22 1.28 -15.60
N GLY A 127 -20.91 1.20 -16.89
CA GLY A 127 -19.63 0.64 -17.36
C GLY A 127 -19.62 -0.89 -17.52
N VAL A 128 -20.74 -1.57 -17.25
CA VAL A 128 -20.88 -3.01 -17.43
C VAL A 128 -22.05 -3.34 -18.33
N SER A 129 -21.80 -4.20 -19.31
CA SER A 129 -22.80 -4.66 -20.28
C SER A 129 -23.24 -6.09 -19.97
N LEU A 130 -24.56 -6.28 -19.90
CA LEU A 130 -25.20 -7.61 -19.74
C LEU A 130 -25.69 -8.08 -21.10
N ARG A 131 -25.26 -9.26 -21.53
CA ARG A 131 -25.70 -9.86 -22.82
C ARG A 131 -25.89 -11.36 -22.71
N PRO A 132 -26.74 -11.96 -23.59
CA PRO A 132 -26.79 -13.41 -23.72
C PRO A 132 -25.48 -13.95 -24.32
N LEU A 133 -25.20 -15.21 -24.06
CA LEU A 133 -24.09 -15.95 -24.67
C LEU A 133 -24.49 -16.49 -26.04
N THR A 134 -23.55 -16.53 -26.96
CA THR A 134 -23.71 -17.29 -28.23
C THR A 134 -23.45 -18.77 -28.00
N ALA A 135 -24.02 -19.61 -28.84
CA ALA A 135 -23.81 -21.08 -28.79
C ALA A 135 -22.31 -21.45 -28.89
N ALA A 136 -21.54 -20.67 -29.64
CA ALA A 136 -20.09 -20.89 -29.77
C ALA A 136 -19.36 -20.60 -28.47
N GLU A 137 -19.75 -19.49 -27.76
CA GLU A 137 -19.18 -19.13 -26.46
C GLU A 137 -19.52 -20.19 -25.39
N VAL A 138 -20.77 -20.63 -25.32
CA VAL A 138 -21.19 -21.69 -24.40
C VAL A 138 -20.34 -22.95 -24.60
N LYS A 139 -20.16 -23.35 -25.86
CA LYS A 139 -19.32 -24.51 -26.19
C LYS A 139 -17.85 -24.31 -25.79
N ALA A 140 -17.30 -23.12 -26.01
CA ALA A 140 -15.91 -22.79 -25.65
C ALA A 140 -15.71 -22.79 -24.14
N ILE A 141 -16.65 -22.21 -23.40
CA ILE A 141 -16.60 -22.13 -21.93
C ILE A 141 -16.74 -23.54 -21.34
N ASN A 142 -17.73 -24.34 -21.80
CA ASN A 142 -17.94 -25.71 -21.33
C ASN A 142 -16.73 -26.61 -21.64
N LYS A 143 -16.04 -26.40 -22.74
CA LYS A 143 -14.76 -27.07 -23.02
C LYS A 143 -13.65 -26.65 -22.02
N GLN A 144 -13.62 -25.39 -21.60
CA GLN A 144 -12.65 -24.88 -20.62
C GLN A 144 -12.95 -25.38 -19.20
N LEU A 145 -14.22 -25.55 -18.85
CA LEU A 145 -14.64 -26.05 -17.53
C LEU A 145 -14.26 -27.53 -17.35
N ASN A 146 -14.21 -28.30 -18.41
CA ASN A 146 -13.71 -29.69 -18.49
C ASN A 146 -14.39 -30.69 -17.54
N ASP A 147 -15.51 -30.31 -16.93
CA ASP A 147 -16.32 -31.12 -16.00
C ASP A 147 -17.79 -30.89 -16.35
N GLU A 148 -18.50 -31.95 -16.74
CA GLU A 148 -19.89 -31.84 -17.19
C GLU A 148 -20.84 -31.29 -16.11
N GLU A 149 -20.55 -31.53 -14.83
CA GLU A 149 -21.32 -30.97 -13.72
C GLU A 149 -21.21 -29.45 -13.58
N LEU A 150 -20.15 -28.87 -14.16
CA LEU A 150 -19.87 -27.41 -14.14
C LEU A 150 -20.28 -26.73 -15.44
N HIS A 151 -20.84 -27.46 -16.42
CA HIS A 151 -21.26 -26.87 -17.68
C HIS A 151 -22.35 -25.82 -17.50
N ILE A 152 -22.22 -24.74 -18.23
CA ILE A 152 -23.23 -23.65 -18.26
C ILE A 152 -24.30 -23.97 -19.30
N PRO A 153 -25.57 -23.71 -19.03
CA PRO A 153 -26.65 -23.83 -20.02
C PRO A 153 -26.65 -22.66 -21.02
N SER A 154 -27.40 -22.81 -22.10
CA SER A 154 -27.42 -21.84 -23.19
C SER A 154 -28.12 -20.52 -22.87
N ASP A 155 -28.90 -20.47 -21.81
CA ASP A 155 -29.64 -19.30 -21.34
C ASP A 155 -28.86 -18.48 -20.29
N SER A 156 -27.63 -18.89 -19.98
CA SER A 156 -26.73 -18.12 -19.12
C SER A 156 -26.41 -16.74 -19.72
N VAL A 157 -26.21 -15.75 -18.87
CA VAL A 157 -25.86 -14.38 -19.25
C VAL A 157 -24.38 -14.10 -19.02
N CYS A 158 -23.87 -13.14 -19.78
CA CYS A 158 -22.48 -12.69 -19.68
C CYS A 158 -22.38 -11.21 -19.35
N LEU A 159 -21.60 -10.88 -18.36
CA LEU A 159 -21.16 -9.50 -18.08
C LEU A 159 -19.79 -9.27 -18.70
N THR A 160 -19.65 -8.14 -19.35
CA THR A 160 -18.38 -7.63 -19.91
C THR A 160 -18.31 -6.12 -19.70
N PRO A 161 -17.11 -5.52 -19.65
CA PRO A 161 -17.02 -4.07 -19.63
C PRO A 161 -17.71 -3.50 -20.87
N SER A 162 -18.44 -2.40 -20.71
CA SER A 162 -18.91 -1.56 -21.82
C SER A 162 -17.86 -0.51 -22.12
N GLU A 163 -17.83 0.01 -23.37
CA GLU A 163 -16.97 1.13 -23.73
C GLU A 163 -17.27 2.30 -22.80
N THR A 164 -16.34 2.58 -21.89
CA THR A 164 -16.46 3.67 -20.92
C THR A 164 -16.04 4.96 -21.61
N ILE A 165 -16.88 5.98 -21.56
CA ILE A 165 -16.46 7.36 -21.82
C ILE A 165 -15.47 7.67 -20.69
N GLN A 166 -14.19 7.83 -21.03
CA GLN A 166 -13.19 8.29 -20.08
C GLN A 166 -13.59 9.71 -19.66
N VAL A 167 -14.00 9.85 -18.42
CA VAL A 167 -14.03 11.16 -17.77
C VAL A 167 -12.56 11.46 -17.46
N GLU A 168 -11.97 12.40 -18.20
CA GLU A 168 -10.68 12.97 -17.83
C GLU A 168 -10.82 13.49 -16.40
N GLN A 169 -10.15 12.83 -15.46
CA GLN A 169 -9.90 13.43 -14.16
C GLN A 169 -8.96 14.60 -14.44
N GLU A 170 -9.46 15.81 -14.29
CA GLU A 170 -8.60 16.98 -14.20
C GLU A 170 -7.59 16.68 -13.07
N SER A 171 -6.34 16.49 -13.47
CA SER A 171 -5.22 16.46 -12.53
C SER A 171 -5.24 17.80 -11.82
N GLY A 172 -5.69 17.82 -10.58
CA GLY A 172 -5.66 19.00 -9.74
C GLY A 172 -4.25 19.59 -9.76
N GLN A 173 -4.15 20.90 -9.87
CA GLN A 173 -2.88 21.61 -9.76
C GLN A 173 -2.20 21.15 -8.46
N VAL A 174 -1.03 20.57 -8.63
CA VAL A 174 -0.16 20.18 -7.54
C VAL A 174 0.17 21.43 -6.74
N SER A 175 -0.40 21.57 -5.56
CA SER A 175 -0.15 22.65 -4.65
C SER A 175 1.27 22.49 -4.08
N ALA A 176 2.04 23.55 -4.05
CA ALA A 176 3.32 23.55 -3.33
C ALA A 176 3.08 23.17 -1.86
N SER A 177 4.00 22.35 -1.30
CA SER A 177 3.92 21.95 0.10
C SER A 177 3.78 23.16 1.04
N ASP A 178 2.77 23.17 1.91
CA ASP A 178 2.58 24.22 2.91
C ASP A 178 3.59 24.12 4.08
N LEU A 179 4.42 23.09 4.11
CA LEU A 179 5.57 22.97 5.00
C LEU A 179 6.58 24.09 4.82
N SER A 180 6.58 24.78 3.67
CA SER A 180 7.38 26.00 3.45
C SER A 180 7.03 27.13 4.41
N MET A 181 5.83 27.13 5.01
CA MET A 181 5.40 28.07 6.03
C MET A 181 5.86 27.69 7.45
N VAL A 182 6.61 26.61 7.59
CA VAL A 182 7.27 26.18 8.84
C VAL A 182 8.76 26.45 8.71
N GLY A 183 9.26 27.47 9.39
CA GLY A 183 10.68 27.84 9.40
C GLY A 183 11.50 27.02 10.39
N LEU A 184 12.78 26.83 10.08
CA LEU A 184 13.78 26.21 10.94
C LEU A 184 14.69 27.27 11.55
N VAL A 185 14.88 27.22 12.85
CA VAL A 185 15.74 28.15 13.58
C VAL A 185 16.75 27.42 14.46
N PRO A 186 17.98 27.97 14.67
CA PRO A 186 18.93 27.40 15.60
C PRO A 186 18.34 27.35 17.03
N ASN A 187 18.71 26.34 17.80
CA ASN A 187 18.39 26.29 19.22
C ASN A 187 19.48 27.02 20.00
N ASP A 188 19.11 27.91 20.94
CA ASP A 188 20.03 28.72 21.78
C ASP A 188 21.05 27.87 22.57
N ARG A 189 20.84 26.58 22.67
CA ARG A 189 21.70 25.64 23.42
C ARG A 189 22.77 24.98 22.58
N GLN A 190 22.78 25.17 21.28
CA GLN A 190 23.74 24.51 20.39
C GLN A 190 24.89 25.44 20.06
N GLN A 191 26.11 24.99 20.37
CA GLN A 191 27.33 25.67 19.92
C GLN A 191 27.46 25.43 18.39
N ASN A 192 28.04 26.40 17.67
CA ASN A 192 28.40 26.28 16.27
C ASN A 192 29.39 25.12 16.08
N GLN A 193 28.89 23.92 15.88
CA GLN A 193 29.70 22.78 15.52
C GLN A 193 29.57 22.55 14.01
N PRO A 194 30.67 22.21 13.30
CA PRO A 194 30.57 21.87 11.92
C PRO A 194 29.78 20.54 11.78
N TYR A 195 28.96 20.48 10.75
CA TYR A 195 28.26 19.26 10.36
C TYR A 195 29.27 18.12 10.15
N ALA A 196 29.09 16.97 10.79
CA ALA A 196 30.04 15.86 10.74
C ALA A 196 29.50 14.62 10.00
N THR A 197 28.28 14.19 10.28
CA THR A 197 27.72 12.95 9.72
C THR A 197 26.21 12.96 9.66
N TYR A 198 25.63 12.18 8.73
CA TYR A 198 24.23 11.78 8.80
C TYR A 198 24.10 10.59 9.77
N ASP A 199 23.22 10.70 10.73
CA ASP A 199 22.77 9.53 11.45
C ASP A 199 21.68 8.84 10.63
N THR A 200 21.80 7.55 10.51
CA THR A 200 20.87 6.73 9.75
C THR A 200 19.73 6.27 10.62
N VAL A 201 18.51 6.32 10.09
CA VAL A 201 17.41 5.56 10.67
C VAL A 201 17.62 4.09 10.37
N THR A 202 17.58 3.25 11.39
CA THR A 202 17.76 1.81 11.24
C THR A 202 16.46 1.10 11.55
N LEU A 203 15.93 0.38 10.56
CA LEU A 203 14.73 -0.43 10.69
C LEU A 203 15.14 -1.88 10.89
N VAL A 204 14.61 -2.51 11.94
CA VAL A 204 14.86 -3.91 12.26
C VAL A 204 13.53 -4.65 12.33
N GLY A 205 13.46 -5.85 11.78
CA GLY A 205 12.28 -6.70 11.92
C GLY A 205 12.09 -7.22 13.36
N GLU A 206 11.00 -7.93 13.61
CA GLU A 206 10.63 -8.48 14.93
C GLU A 206 11.77 -9.28 15.64
N ARG A 207 12.73 -9.81 14.87
CA ARG A 207 13.92 -10.51 15.36
C ARG A 207 15.20 -9.70 15.15
N GLY A 208 15.17 -8.41 15.46
CA GLY A 208 16.23 -7.45 15.22
C GLY A 208 17.67 -7.87 15.57
N ASP A 209 17.84 -8.77 16.54
CA ASP A 209 19.16 -9.29 16.93
C ASP A 209 19.77 -10.28 15.92
N LYS A 210 19.01 -10.76 14.93
CA LYS A 210 19.42 -11.78 13.96
C LYS A 210 19.21 -11.39 12.51
N GLY A 211 18.47 -10.31 12.24
CA GLY A 211 18.21 -9.81 10.89
C GLY A 211 19.30 -8.83 10.43
N THR A 212 19.38 -8.59 9.12
CA THR A 212 20.16 -7.48 8.59
C THR A 212 19.31 -6.22 8.71
N PRO A 213 19.70 -5.23 9.54
CA PRO A 213 18.95 -3.99 9.65
C PRO A 213 18.96 -3.23 8.32
N ALA A 214 17.80 -2.69 7.93
CA ALA A 214 17.70 -1.78 6.80
C ALA A 214 18.07 -0.36 7.27
N ALA A 215 19.17 0.17 6.78
CA ALA A 215 19.65 1.51 7.10
C ALA A 215 19.20 2.52 6.05
N LEU A 216 18.68 3.66 6.50
CA LEU A 216 18.29 4.79 5.66
C LEU A 216 19.31 5.92 5.82
N PRO A 217 20.21 6.15 4.85
CA PRO A 217 21.21 7.23 4.91
C PRO A 217 20.59 8.64 5.06
N LEU A 218 19.45 8.86 4.39
CA LEU A 218 18.51 9.94 4.69
C LEU A 218 17.24 9.33 5.29
N PRO A 219 16.44 10.06 6.07
CA PRO A 219 15.13 9.60 6.56
C PRO A 219 14.09 9.57 5.43
N LEU A 220 14.47 9.04 4.28
CA LEU A 220 13.75 9.10 3.03
C LEU A 220 13.55 7.71 2.43
N MET A 221 12.36 7.42 1.96
CA MET A 221 12.01 6.30 1.07
C MET A 221 11.25 6.83 -0.13
N ALA A 222 11.96 7.17 -1.20
CA ALA A 222 11.28 7.63 -2.42
C ALA A 222 10.56 6.49 -3.12
N ILE A 223 9.35 6.76 -3.65
CA ILE A 223 8.57 5.77 -4.41
C ILE A 223 9.08 5.73 -5.84
N ILE A 224 9.43 4.54 -6.30
CA ILE A 224 9.81 4.31 -7.69
C ILE A 224 8.58 3.81 -8.44
N PRO A 225 8.11 4.54 -9.48
CA PRO A 225 6.99 4.13 -10.31
C PRO A 225 7.27 2.81 -11.03
N ASP A 226 6.17 2.11 -11.39
CA ASP A 226 6.24 0.88 -12.18
C ASP A 226 6.95 1.09 -13.52
N GLY A 227 7.77 0.10 -13.90
CA GLY A 227 8.46 0.09 -15.18
C GLY A 227 9.77 0.87 -15.24
N ASN A 228 10.16 1.57 -14.18
CA ASN A 228 11.48 2.24 -14.12
C ASN A 228 12.54 1.27 -13.58
N GLU A 229 13.44 0.85 -14.46
CA GLU A 229 14.64 0.14 -14.03
C GLU A 229 15.70 1.18 -13.59
N LEU A 230 16.24 0.99 -12.38
CA LEU A 230 17.33 1.82 -11.85
C LEU A 230 18.68 1.42 -12.51
N ALA A 231 18.68 1.24 -13.84
CA ALA A 231 19.88 1.00 -14.60
C ALA A 231 20.60 2.32 -14.88
N MET A 232 21.80 2.46 -14.34
CA MET A 232 22.60 3.67 -14.53
C MET A 232 23.44 3.62 -15.81
N ASP A 233 23.58 4.76 -16.45
CA ASP A 233 24.53 4.93 -17.55
C ASP A 233 25.97 4.74 -17.08
N LYS A 234 26.83 4.28 -18.01
CA LYS A 234 28.25 4.05 -17.74
C LYS A 234 29.02 5.33 -17.39
N ASP A 235 28.46 6.47 -17.74
CA ASP A 235 29.07 7.81 -17.52
C ASP A 235 28.57 8.52 -16.26
N ALA A 236 27.74 7.83 -15.42
CA ALA A 236 27.23 8.40 -14.19
C ALA A 236 28.35 8.72 -13.19
N LEU A 237 28.18 9.83 -12.45
CA LEU A 237 29.16 10.27 -11.46
C LEU A 237 29.32 9.24 -10.33
N PRO A 238 30.55 8.83 -9.95
CA PRO A 238 30.78 7.78 -8.95
C PRO A 238 30.10 8.04 -7.59
N HIS A 239 29.99 9.30 -7.18
CA HIS A 239 29.32 9.67 -5.95
C HIS A 239 27.80 9.44 -6.03
N ALA A 240 27.18 9.79 -7.15
CA ALA A 240 25.75 9.57 -7.38
C ALA A 240 25.41 8.08 -7.40
N VAL A 241 26.29 7.27 -8.05
CA VAL A 241 26.20 5.79 -8.03
C VAL A 241 26.21 5.26 -6.60
N ASN A 242 27.11 5.78 -5.77
CA ASN A 242 27.23 5.36 -4.38
C ASN A 242 25.98 5.71 -3.55
N LEU A 243 25.39 6.89 -3.76
CA LEU A 243 24.14 7.29 -3.08
C LEU A 243 23.00 6.37 -3.45
N LEU A 244 22.79 6.09 -4.75
CA LEU A 244 21.78 5.15 -5.21
C LEU A 244 21.98 3.73 -4.68
N ALA A 245 23.24 3.29 -4.57
CA ALA A 245 23.55 1.96 -4.09
C ALA A 245 23.21 1.73 -2.62
N HIS A 246 23.10 2.79 -1.82
CA HIS A 246 22.88 2.69 -0.37
C HIS A 246 21.55 3.26 0.11
N GLN A 247 20.85 4.07 -0.70
CA GLN A 247 19.54 4.60 -0.35
C GLN A 247 18.45 3.59 -0.72
N PRO A 248 17.68 3.06 0.26
CA PRO A 248 16.49 2.25 0.00
C PRO A 248 15.35 3.09 -0.58
N PHE A 249 14.54 2.44 -1.44
CA PHE A 249 13.34 3.02 -2.04
C PHE A 249 12.11 2.17 -1.73
N LEU A 250 10.93 2.73 -1.98
CA LEU A 250 9.68 1.99 -2.06
C LEU A 250 9.43 1.61 -3.51
N ALA A 251 9.49 0.32 -3.83
CA ALA A 251 9.33 -0.20 -5.18
C ALA A 251 8.00 -0.96 -5.31
N GLN A 252 7.21 -0.61 -6.31
CA GLN A 252 5.97 -1.32 -6.65
C GLN A 252 6.26 -2.57 -7.51
N SER A 253 7.37 -2.54 -8.26
CA SER A 253 7.88 -3.66 -9.05
C SER A 253 9.41 -3.75 -8.96
N ASN A 254 9.98 -4.93 -9.20
CA ASN A 254 11.43 -5.16 -9.29
C ASN A 254 12.29 -4.51 -8.17
N PRO A 255 11.98 -4.73 -6.87
CA PRO A 255 12.76 -4.14 -5.79
C PRO A 255 14.21 -4.67 -5.79
N ARG A 256 15.17 -3.80 -5.49
CA ARG A 256 16.54 -4.22 -5.21
C ARG A 256 16.60 -4.87 -3.81
N PRO A 257 17.63 -5.65 -3.48
CA PRO A 257 17.77 -6.30 -2.16
C PRO A 257 17.79 -5.34 -0.96
N ILE A 258 18.00 -4.05 -1.17
CA ILE A 258 17.96 -3.00 -0.14
C ILE A 258 16.63 -2.24 -0.10
N ASP A 259 15.78 -2.38 -1.14
CA ASP A 259 14.53 -1.66 -1.26
C ASP A 259 13.41 -2.30 -0.45
N PHE A 260 12.37 -1.54 -0.19
CA PHE A 260 11.13 -2.02 0.39
C PHE A 260 10.08 -2.22 -0.72
N ALA A 261 9.39 -3.34 -0.69
CA ALA A 261 8.27 -3.57 -1.58
C ALA A 261 7.04 -2.77 -1.10
N LEU A 262 6.46 -1.94 -1.97
CA LEU A 262 5.16 -1.31 -1.73
C LEU A 262 4.06 -2.21 -2.31
N ILE A 263 3.26 -2.79 -1.43
CA ILE A 263 2.22 -3.76 -1.78
C ILE A 263 0.85 -3.10 -1.70
N SER A 264 0.13 -3.15 -2.82
CA SER A 264 -1.24 -2.67 -2.99
C SER A 264 -2.12 -3.78 -3.57
N GLN A 265 -3.40 -3.51 -3.82
CA GLN A 265 -4.28 -4.50 -4.47
C GLN A 265 -3.81 -4.89 -5.87
N HIS A 266 -3.13 -3.99 -6.58
CA HIS A 266 -2.73 -4.18 -7.98
C HIS A 266 -1.56 -5.16 -8.16
N ASN A 267 -0.63 -5.21 -7.20
CA ASN A 267 0.53 -6.09 -7.23
C ASN A 267 0.52 -7.17 -6.14
N LEU A 268 -0.62 -7.35 -5.45
CA LEU A 268 -0.74 -8.32 -4.37
C LEU A 268 -0.41 -9.76 -4.81
N ALA A 269 -0.77 -10.12 -6.04
CA ALA A 269 -0.46 -11.45 -6.59
C ALA A 269 1.07 -11.67 -6.75
N ASP A 270 1.83 -10.61 -6.96
CA ASP A 270 3.30 -10.64 -7.09
C ASP A 270 4.03 -10.56 -5.73
N ALA A 271 3.27 -10.43 -4.62
CA ALA A 271 3.85 -10.30 -3.28
C ALA A 271 4.92 -11.37 -2.98
N PRO A 272 4.78 -12.66 -3.33
CA PRO A 272 5.83 -13.64 -3.03
C PRO A 272 7.19 -13.27 -3.62
N GLU A 273 7.25 -12.83 -4.88
CA GLU A 273 8.50 -12.42 -5.53
C GLU A 273 9.02 -11.08 -4.98
N LEU A 274 8.13 -10.11 -4.84
CA LEU A 274 8.48 -8.78 -4.34
C LEU A 274 9.06 -8.87 -2.92
N LEU A 275 8.40 -9.62 -2.03
CA LEU A 275 8.84 -9.81 -0.65
C LEU A 275 10.14 -10.63 -0.54
N ALA A 276 10.34 -11.60 -1.43
CA ALA A 276 11.58 -12.37 -1.48
C ALA A 276 12.77 -11.48 -1.89
N ALA A 277 12.58 -10.60 -2.88
CA ALA A 277 13.63 -9.76 -3.45
C ALA A 277 13.98 -8.54 -2.57
N SER A 278 13.04 -8.03 -1.75
CA SER A 278 13.18 -6.78 -1.00
C SER A 278 13.82 -6.96 0.40
N ALA A 279 14.30 -5.86 0.98
CA ALA A 279 14.77 -5.79 2.38
C ALA A 279 13.63 -5.77 3.38
N GLY A 280 12.45 -5.31 2.98
CA GLY A 280 11.26 -5.16 3.81
C GLY A 280 10.03 -4.87 2.94
N ALA A 281 8.90 -4.57 3.55
CA ALA A 281 7.68 -4.25 2.83
C ALA A 281 6.85 -3.18 3.52
N VAL A 282 6.09 -2.42 2.73
CA VAL A 282 5.02 -1.52 3.20
C VAL A 282 3.73 -1.93 2.51
N PHE A 283 2.67 -2.11 3.29
CA PHE A 283 1.35 -2.49 2.79
C PHE A 283 0.41 -1.28 2.82
N ASP A 284 -0.18 -0.97 1.67
CA ASP A 284 -1.12 0.14 1.52
C ASP A 284 -2.53 -0.30 1.92
N PHE A 285 -2.91 -0.03 3.18
CA PHE A 285 -4.22 -0.37 3.72
C PHE A 285 -5.35 0.56 3.29
N ASP A 286 -5.07 1.62 2.54
CA ASP A 286 -6.11 2.42 1.88
C ASP A 286 -6.53 1.81 0.55
N ASP A 287 -5.59 1.18 -0.14
CA ASP A 287 -5.82 0.52 -1.43
C ASP A 287 -6.24 -0.96 -1.26
N LEU A 288 -5.81 -1.62 -0.19
CA LEU A 288 -6.28 -2.96 0.15
C LEU A 288 -7.71 -2.93 0.70
N PRO A 289 -8.50 -4.01 0.53
CA PRO A 289 -9.83 -4.10 1.13
C PRO A 289 -9.83 -3.87 2.63
N ALA A 290 -10.87 -3.20 3.15
CA ALA A 290 -11.02 -3.01 4.59
C ALA A 290 -11.15 -4.36 5.30
N MET A 291 -10.28 -4.61 6.27
CA MET A 291 -10.21 -5.87 7.02
C MET A 291 -10.64 -5.66 8.47
N ASN A 292 -11.45 -6.57 8.98
CA ASN A 292 -11.67 -6.68 10.42
C ASN A 292 -10.44 -7.30 11.11
N SER A 293 -10.44 -7.40 12.43
CA SER A 293 -9.27 -7.89 13.19
C SER A 293 -8.86 -9.32 12.83
N GLU A 294 -9.83 -10.23 12.64
CA GLU A 294 -9.54 -11.63 12.28
C GLU A 294 -8.96 -11.73 10.85
N GLN A 295 -9.52 -10.99 9.92
CA GLN A 295 -9.02 -10.93 8.54
C GLN A 295 -7.61 -10.35 8.47
N LEU A 296 -7.33 -9.31 9.26
CA LEU A 296 -6.01 -8.70 9.36
C LEU A 296 -5.00 -9.65 10.00
N ASP A 297 -5.38 -10.37 11.07
CA ASP A 297 -4.50 -11.38 11.67
C ASP A 297 -4.12 -12.46 10.66
N GLY A 298 -5.11 -12.96 9.90
CA GLY A 298 -4.86 -13.95 8.84
C GLY A 298 -3.95 -13.41 7.74
N PHE A 299 -4.15 -12.16 7.30
CA PHE A 299 -3.29 -11.48 6.34
C PHE A 299 -1.84 -11.39 6.83
N LEU A 300 -1.65 -10.93 8.05
CA LEU A 300 -0.31 -10.76 8.63
C LEU A 300 0.42 -12.09 8.83
N VAL A 301 -0.31 -13.17 9.15
CA VAL A 301 0.28 -14.53 9.18
C VAL A 301 0.78 -14.92 7.79
N ALA A 302 -0.04 -14.71 6.74
CA ALA A 302 0.36 -15.00 5.37
C ALA A 302 1.58 -14.16 4.94
N VAL A 303 1.55 -12.86 5.20
CA VAL A 303 2.67 -11.93 4.91
C VAL A 303 3.93 -12.32 5.64
N ARG A 304 3.87 -12.58 6.95
CA ARG A 304 5.05 -12.98 7.74
C ARG A 304 5.62 -14.33 7.32
N THR A 305 4.79 -15.20 6.75
CA THR A 305 5.25 -16.47 6.19
C THR A 305 6.11 -16.25 4.93
N LEU A 306 5.75 -15.26 4.11
CA LEU A 306 6.47 -14.90 2.87
C LEU A 306 7.69 -14.01 3.14
N LEU A 307 7.51 -12.95 3.92
CA LEU A 307 8.53 -11.95 4.20
C LEU A 307 9.63 -12.47 5.15
N GLY A 308 9.28 -13.38 6.05
CA GLY A 308 10.12 -13.75 7.18
C GLY A 308 9.95 -12.77 8.36
N ARG A 309 10.42 -13.20 9.54
CA ARG A 309 10.33 -12.36 10.76
C ARG A 309 11.51 -11.41 10.91
N GLU A 310 12.57 -11.63 10.15
CA GLU A 310 13.79 -10.82 10.18
C GLU A 310 13.64 -9.53 9.38
N LYS A 311 12.76 -9.51 8.38
CA LYS A 311 12.57 -8.33 7.53
C LYS A 311 11.51 -7.40 8.12
N PRO A 312 11.76 -6.08 8.14
CA PRO A 312 10.79 -5.10 8.61
C PRO A 312 9.57 -5.00 7.70
N PHE A 313 8.42 -4.70 8.28
CA PHE A 313 7.23 -4.36 7.54
C PHE A 313 6.55 -3.10 8.07
N GLY A 314 5.93 -2.36 7.18
CA GLY A 314 5.19 -1.14 7.46
C GLY A 314 3.71 -1.23 7.08
N MET A 315 2.91 -0.42 7.74
CA MET A 315 1.51 -0.18 7.44
C MET A 315 1.35 1.25 6.94
N LEU A 316 0.77 1.43 5.76
CA LEU A 316 0.44 2.73 5.17
C LEU A 316 -1.08 2.94 5.23
N GLY A 317 -1.52 4.15 5.61
CA GLY A 317 -2.93 4.51 5.64
C GLY A 317 -3.17 6.01 5.68
N ALA A 318 -4.40 6.44 5.37
CA ALA A 318 -4.81 7.84 5.29
C ALA A 318 -4.65 8.59 6.62
N LEU A 319 -4.31 9.87 6.53
CA LEU A 319 -4.16 10.78 7.67
C LEU A 319 -5.40 10.80 8.59
N GLY A 320 -6.58 10.84 8.03
CA GLY A 320 -7.84 10.80 8.80
C GLY A 320 -8.01 9.55 9.68
N ARG A 321 -7.25 8.49 9.42
CA ARG A 321 -7.23 7.22 10.16
C ARG A 321 -5.93 6.98 10.94
N THR A 322 -5.06 7.99 11.07
CA THR A 322 -3.73 7.86 11.70
C THR A 322 -3.77 7.23 13.09
N THR A 323 -4.71 7.61 13.95
CA THR A 323 -4.84 7.01 15.29
C THR A 323 -5.10 5.50 15.21
N ASN A 324 -6.01 5.07 14.35
CA ASN A 324 -6.31 3.65 14.16
C ASN A 324 -5.12 2.91 13.54
N LEU A 325 -4.42 3.54 12.60
CA LEU A 325 -3.19 3.01 12.00
C LEU A 325 -2.11 2.78 13.05
N HIS A 326 -1.85 3.76 13.91
CA HIS A 326 -0.84 3.66 14.98
C HIS A 326 -1.20 2.57 16.00
N VAL A 327 -2.46 2.48 16.41
CA VAL A 327 -2.95 1.41 17.31
C VAL A 327 -2.73 0.04 16.68
N ARG A 328 -3.09 -0.14 15.41
CA ARG A 328 -2.92 -1.41 14.69
C ARG A 328 -1.44 -1.74 14.51
N ALA A 329 -0.63 -0.77 14.10
CA ALA A 329 0.81 -0.96 13.92
C ALA A 329 1.50 -1.41 15.21
N ALA A 330 1.19 -0.75 16.34
CA ALA A 330 1.70 -1.14 17.65
C ALA A 330 1.26 -2.55 18.07
N HIS A 331 -0.04 -2.87 17.88
CA HIS A 331 -0.61 -4.16 18.25
C HIS A 331 0.03 -5.31 17.48
N HIS A 332 0.19 -5.15 16.17
CA HIS A 332 0.75 -6.16 15.27
C HIS A 332 2.28 -6.07 15.12
N LYS A 333 2.93 -5.23 15.91
CA LYS A 333 4.38 -5.05 15.91
C LYS A 333 4.92 -4.72 14.51
N ALA A 334 4.27 -3.80 13.81
CA ALA A 334 4.81 -3.24 12.59
C ALA A 334 6.05 -2.39 12.91
N ASP A 335 7.01 -2.36 12.00
CA ASP A 335 8.22 -1.56 12.15
C ASP A 335 8.01 -0.12 11.71
N LEU A 336 7.03 0.12 10.83
CA LEU A 336 6.63 1.43 10.34
C LEU A 336 5.11 1.63 10.43
N ALA A 337 4.70 2.80 10.92
CA ALA A 337 3.32 3.30 10.80
C ALA A 337 3.37 4.56 9.94
N MET A 338 2.99 4.44 8.68
CA MET A 338 3.12 5.47 7.65
C MET A 338 1.77 6.13 7.36
N SER A 339 1.63 7.41 7.69
CA SER A 339 0.40 8.18 7.41
C SER A 339 0.52 8.90 6.08
N ARG A 340 -0.45 8.71 5.17
CA ARG A 340 -0.55 9.45 3.92
C ARG A 340 -1.07 10.86 4.21
N ILE A 341 -0.26 11.89 4.00
CA ILE A 341 -0.62 13.29 4.29
C ILE A 341 -1.60 13.80 3.24
N GLU A 342 -1.33 13.60 1.98
CA GLU A 342 -2.26 13.91 0.88
C GLU A 342 -3.24 12.76 0.66
N ASP A 343 -4.38 12.83 1.34
CA ASP A 343 -5.45 11.81 1.23
C ASP A 343 -6.73 12.34 0.56
N GLY A 344 -6.66 13.52 -0.04
CA GLY A 344 -7.83 14.21 -0.60
C GLY A 344 -8.76 14.83 0.45
N SER A 345 -8.40 14.77 1.75
CA SER A 345 -9.19 15.34 2.86
C SER A 345 -9.19 16.87 2.88
N GLY A 346 -8.27 17.50 2.13
CA GLY A 346 -8.06 18.96 2.17
C GLY A 346 -7.43 19.47 3.46
N VAL A 347 -6.89 18.60 4.30
CA VAL A 347 -6.16 19.00 5.52
C VAL A 347 -4.79 19.57 5.12
N PRO A 348 -4.44 20.79 5.50
CA PRO A 348 -3.11 21.34 5.25
C PRO A 348 -2.00 20.48 5.86
N GLU A 349 -0.88 20.34 5.17
CA GLU A 349 0.25 19.51 5.63
C GLU A 349 0.76 19.95 7.01
N ALA A 350 0.84 21.26 7.28
CA ALA A 350 1.25 21.79 8.59
C ALA A 350 0.30 21.37 9.72
N ALA A 351 -1.00 21.15 9.43
CA ALA A 351 -1.98 20.63 10.38
C ALA A 351 -1.80 19.14 10.67
N SER A 352 -1.19 18.38 9.75
CA SER A 352 -0.90 16.95 9.93
C SER A 352 0.11 16.71 11.06
N LEU A 353 1.09 17.61 11.22
CA LEU A 353 2.18 17.47 12.18
C LEU A 353 1.70 17.21 13.62
N PRO A 354 0.79 18.03 14.21
CA PRO A 354 0.28 17.76 15.55
C PRO A 354 -0.66 16.55 15.62
N MET A 355 -1.31 16.18 14.53
CA MET A 355 -2.17 14.98 14.49
C MET A 355 -1.32 13.73 14.60
N ILE A 356 -0.32 13.59 13.74
CA ILE A 356 0.60 12.45 13.72
C ILE A 356 1.40 12.40 15.03
N GLY A 357 2.00 13.52 15.44
CA GLY A 357 2.84 13.58 16.64
C GLY A 357 2.09 13.21 17.93
N ARG A 358 0.85 13.68 18.11
CA ARG A 358 0.02 13.27 19.27
C ARG A 358 -0.35 11.80 19.24
N SER A 359 -0.73 11.31 18.09
CA SER A 359 -1.09 9.90 17.92
C SER A 359 0.12 8.99 18.14
N ALA A 360 1.28 9.32 17.57
CA ALA A 360 2.52 8.57 17.78
C ALA A 360 2.93 8.54 19.26
N LYS A 361 2.91 9.69 19.93
CA LYS A 361 3.19 9.75 21.36
C LYS A 361 2.24 8.91 22.21
N SER A 362 0.97 8.84 21.84
CA SER A 362 -0.03 8.09 22.63
C SER A 362 0.01 6.59 22.40
N HIS A 363 0.46 6.13 21.22
CA HIS A 363 0.31 4.73 20.81
C HIS A 363 1.61 4.05 20.42
N LEU A 364 2.63 4.79 19.99
CA LEU A 364 3.90 4.22 19.54
C LEU A 364 5.04 4.41 20.54
N GLU A 365 4.92 5.33 21.51
CA GLU A 365 5.94 5.55 22.53
C GLU A 365 6.22 4.27 23.32
N GLY A 366 7.48 3.83 23.36
CA GLY A 366 7.90 2.58 24.00
C GLY A 366 7.72 1.32 23.15
N THR A 367 7.24 1.43 21.92
CA THR A 367 7.25 0.36 20.91
C THR A 367 8.50 0.50 20.03
N HIS A 368 8.74 -0.50 19.16
CA HIS A 368 9.78 -0.40 18.12
C HIS A 368 9.25 0.18 16.80
N THR A 369 7.97 0.57 16.75
CA THR A 369 7.31 1.09 15.55
C THR A 369 7.75 2.53 15.29
N GLU A 370 8.37 2.79 14.15
CA GLU A 370 8.77 4.11 13.73
C GLU A 370 7.62 4.87 13.07
N THR A 371 7.53 6.15 13.37
CA THR A 371 6.54 7.05 12.76
C THR A 371 7.01 7.45 11.37
N ALA A 372 6.16 7.24 10.38
CA ALA A 372 6.44 7.57 9.00
C ALA A 372 5.31 8.39 8.36
N VAL A 373 5.62 9.09 7.28
CA VAL A 373 4.65 9.78 6.43
C VAL A 373 4.91 9.52 4.96
N LEU A 374 3.85 9.57 4.18
CA LEU A 374 3.89 9.62 2.72
C LEU A 374 3.39 10.99 2.26
N LEU A 375 4.24 11.70 1.52
CA LEU A 375 3.92 12.93 0.81
C LEU A 375 3.51 12.60 -0.63
N GLY A 376 2.51 13.30 -1.16
CA GLY A 376 2.09 13.17 -2.56
C GLY A 376 3.05 13.81 -3.57
N LEU A 377 4.07 14.53 -3.08
CA LEU A 377 5.04 15.25 -3.88
C LEU A 377 6.47 14.85 -3.48
N SER A 378 7.44 15.24 -4.33
CA SER A 378 8.85 15.10 -3.99
C SER A 378 9.23 16.02 -2.82
N ALA A 379 9.97 15.47 -1.87
CA ALA A 379 10.44 16.21 -0.70
C ALA A 379 11.72 17.02 -0.98
N SER A 380 11.79 18.22 -0.44
CA SER A 380 13.01 19.01 -0.33
C SER A 380 13.78 18.70 0.96
N ALA A 381 15.02 19.14 1.07
CA ALA A 381 15.78 19.04 2.32
C ALA A 381 15.11 19.79 3.47
N HIS A 382 14.39 20.88 3.17
CA HIS A 382 13.61 21.63 4.15
C HIS A 382 12.44 20.78 4.69
N ASP A 383 11.68 20.14 3.81
CA ASP A 383 10.54 19.30 4.19
C ASP A 383 11.00 18.12 5.05
N LEU A 384 12.09 17.46 4.67
CA LEU A 384 12.69 16.37 5.46
C LEU A 384 13.09 16.85 6.86
N ALA A 385 13.69 18.03 6.96
CA ALA A 385 14.12 18.59 8.24
C ALA A 385 12.94 19.01 9.12
N VAL A 386 11.89 19.60 8.54
CA VAL A 386 10.66 19.97 9.26
C VAL A 386 9.93 18.73 9.79
N LEU A 387 9.76 17.72 8.95
CA LEU A 387 9.10 16.47 9.33
C LEU A 387 9.91 15.73 10.40
N LYS A 388 11.23 15.61 10.23
CA LYS A 388 12.12 15.00 11.24
C LYS A 388 12.06 15.75 12.57
N ALA A 389 12.13 17.08 12.55
CA ALA A 389 11.99 17.91 13.74
C ALA A 389 10.62 17.79 14.43
N SER A 390 9.60 17.35 13.69
CA SER A 390 8.26 17.08 14.22
C SER A 390 8.14 15.68 14.86
N GLY A 391 9.19 14.87 14.83
CA GLY A 391 9.22 13.51 15.39
C GLY A 391 8.82 12.43 14.38
N ILE A 392 8.88 12.72 13.08
CA ILE A 392 8.65 11.77 12.01
C ILE A 392 10.00 11.23 11.57
N ASN A 393 10.19 9.91 11.67
CA ASN A 393 11.49 9.29 11.48
C ASN A 393 11.73 8.81 10.04
N VAL A 394 10.67 8.50 9.29
CA VAL A 394 10.78 8.07 7.88
C VAL A 394 9.81 8.87 7.03
N ILE A 395 10.31 9.43 5.93
CA ILE A 395 9.51 10.19 4.98
C ILE A 395 9.52 9.45 3.65
N ALA A 396 8.35 9.05 3.17
CA ALA A 396 8.17 8.59 1.81
C ALA A 396 7.67 9.75 0.93
N CYS A 397 8.10 9.80 -0.32
CA CYS A 397 7.63 10.80 -1.27
C CYS A 397 7.70 10.26 -2.69
N GLU A 398 6.95 10.88 -3.61
CA GLU A 398 7.09 10.60 -5.02
C GLU A 398 8.40 11.15 -5.58
N VAL A 399 8.92 10.50 -6.62
CA VAL A 399 10.14 10.94 -7.31
C VAL A 399 9.74 11.77 -8.54
N PRO A 400 10.26 12.99 -8.71
CA PRO A 400 9.89 13.85 -9.84
C PRO A 400 10.57 13.46 -11.16
N MET A 401 10.96 12.19 -11.37
CA MET A 401 11.97 11.86 -12.36
C MET A 401 11.67 10.69 -13.26
N ALA A 402 12.28 10.75 -14.49
CA ALA A 402 12.09 9.77 -15.53
C ALA A 402 13.16 8.65 -15.55
N ASP A 403 14.37 8.89 -15.02
CA ASP A 403 15.47 7.93 -15.12
C ASP A 403 16.38 7.91 -13.86
N ALA A 404 17.30 6.93 -13.83
CA ALA A 404 18.21 6.72 -12.71
C ALA A 404 19.27 7.83 -12.55
N ASN A 405 19.65 8.52 -13.61
CA ASN A 405 20.63 9.60 -13.54
C ASN A 405 20.02 10.84 -12.88
N ASP A 406 18.80 11.17 -13.27
CA ASP A 406 18.02 12.26 -12.65
C ASP A 406 17.78 11.98 -11.17
N LEU A 407 17.43 10.74 -10.83
CA LEU A 407 17.24 10.31 -9.44
C LEU A 407 18.53 10.46 -8.63
N ALA A 408 19.67 10.04 -9.20
CA ALA A 408 20.97 10.17 -8.57
C ALA A 408 21.37 11.65 -8.35
N HIS A 409 21.10 12.50 -9.33
CA HIS A 409 21.35 13.93 -9.24
C HIS A 409 20.46 14.60 -8.16
N TRP A 410 19.18 14.24 -8.14
CA TRP A 410 18.25 14.71 -7.11
C TRP A 410 18.69 14.31 -5.69
N LEU A 411 19.05 13.03 -5.48
CA LEU A 411 19.58 12.57 -4.20
C LEU A 411 20.86 13.32 -3.80
N GLN A 412 21.76 13.55 -4.74
CA GLN A 412 22.98 14.33 -4.47
C GLN A 412 22.68 15.74 -4.05
N THR A 413 21.77 16.42 -4.75
CA THR A 413 21.29 17.77 -4.40
C THR A 413 20.67 17.79 -3.01
N LEU A 414 19.80 16.82 -2.73
CA LEU A 414 19.12 16.68 -1.44
C LEU A 414 20.13 16.52 -0.28
N HIS A 415 21.16 15.70 -0.46
CA HIS A 415 22.24 15.54 0.51
C HIS A 415 23.02 16.84 0.74
N GLN A 416 23.36 17.56 -0.33
CA GLN A 416 24.10 18.82 -0.24
C GLN A 416 23.27 19.91 0.46
N ASP A 417 22.00 20.00 0.11
CA ASP A 417 21.07 20.96 0.71
C ASP A 417 20.82 20.64 2.19
N MET A 418 20.69 19.36 2.55
CA MET A 418 20.55 18.94 3.94
C MET A 418 21.82 19.28 4.73
N ALA A 419 23.00 18.98 4.21
CA ALA A 419 24.26 19.33 4.87
C ALA A 419 24.39 20.86 5.08
N SER A 420 24.04 21.63 4.07
CA SER A 420 24.03 23.09 4.13
C SER A 420 23.04 23.62 5.17
N LEU A 421 21.83 23.03 5.23
CA LEU A 421 20.78 23.38 6.19
C LEU A 421 21.22 23.11 7.63
N LEU A 422 21.70 21.89 7.91
CA LEU A 422 22.17 21.50 9.25
C LEU A 422 23.35 22.36 9.70
N SER A 423 24.28 22.65 8.80
CA SER A 423 25.40 23.56 9.10
C SER A 423 24.94 24.96 9.49
N ARG A 424 23.93 25.51 8.79
CA ARG A 424 23.34 26.83 9.16
C ARG A 424 22.65 26.82 10.52
N LEU A 425 22.05 25.66 10.88
CA LEU A 425 21.40 25.49 12.17
C LEU A 425 22.39 25.19 13.31
N GLY A 426 23.68 24.94 13.00
CA GLY A 426 24.69 24.55 13.98
C GLY A 426 24.45 23.15 14.54
N ILE A 427 23.84 22.25 13.74
CA ILE A 427 23.46 20.88 14.12
C ILE A 427 24.40 19.91 13.39
N GLU A 428 24.97 18.98 14.13
CA GLU A 428 25.93 18.01 13.60
C GLU A 428 25.28 16.77 13.00
N SER A 429 23.99 16.49 13.30
CA SER A 429 23.26 15.29 12.90
C SER A 429 21.77 15.60 12.71
N ILE A 430 21.15 14.99 11.71
CA ILE A 430 19.72 15.12 11.44
C ILE A 430 18.86 14.61 12.62
N ASP A 431 19.34 13.63 13.39
CA ASP A 431 18.62 13.09 14.54
C ASP A 431 18.56 14.05 15.73
N ARG A 432 19.34 15.14 15.68
CA ARG A 432 19.26 16.20 16.68
C ARG A 432 18.23 17.28 16.34
N LEU A 433 17.55 17.14 15.22
CA LEU A 433 16.41 17.99 14.91
C LEU A 433 15.25 17.66 15.86
N GLU A 434 14.71 18.68 16.49
CA GLU A 434 13.60 18.57 17.43
C GLU A 434 12.63 19.73 17.27
N ARG A 435 11.41 19.58 17.80
CA ARG A 435 10.33 20.55 17.69
C ARG A 435 10.73 21.97 18.14
N SER A 436 11.73 22.07 18.99
CA SER A 436 12.27 23.38 19.44
C SER A 436 12.90 24.21 18.31
N HIS A 437 13.32 23.58 17.21
CA HIS A 437 13.84 24.23 16.01
C HIS A 437 12.75 24.76 15.07
N LEU A 438 11.49 24.38 15.28
CA LEU A 438 10.39 24.75 14.40
C LEU A 438 9.75 26.08 14.81
N ARG A 439 9.43 26.90 13.81
CA ARG A 439 8.65 28.15 13.96
C ARG A 439 7.63 28.24 12.83
N ALA A 440 6.42 28.63 13.14
CA ALA A 440 5.47 29.05 12.12
C ALA A 440 5.86 30.43 11.61
N LEU A 441 5.79 30.65 10.31
CA LEU A 441 6.14 31.91 9.67
C LEU A 441 4.96 32.90 9.66
N ASP A 442 3.74 32.39 9.78
CA ASP A 442 2.52 33.20 9.88
C ASP A 442 1.57 32.71 10.98
N HIS A 443 0.53 33.51 11.21
CA HIS A 443 -0.45 33.24 12.27
C HIS A 443 -1.32 32.03 12.01
N GLU A 444 -1.67 31.76 10.75
CA GLU A 444 -2.50 30.62 10.37
C GLU A 444 -1.76 29.32 10.63
N THR A 445 -0.55 29.19 10.11
CA THR A 445 0.33 28.04 10.36
C THR A 445 0.59 27.84 11.86
N ALA A 446 0.81 28.91 12.62
CA ALA A 446 0.98 28.81 14.08
C ALA A 446 -0.28 28.25 14.76
N ALA A 447 -1.47 28.67 14.31
CA ALA A 447 -2.73 28.23 14.88
C ALA A 447 -3.00 26.74 14.59
N ILE A 448 -2.82 26.28 13.35
CA ILE A 448 -3.10 24.90 12.94
C ILE A 448 -2.05 23.89 13.40
N SER A 449 -0.74 24.28 13.40
CA SER A 449 0.36 23.40 13.79
C SER A 449 0.67 23.41 15.30
N GLY A 450 0.22 24.45 16.01
CA GLY A 450 0.59 24.68 17.42
C GLY A 450 2.08 24.98 17.62
N LEU A 451 2.79 25.40 16.56
CA LEU A 451 4.16 25.87 16.63
C LEU A 451 4.22 27.31 17.16
N ARG A 452 5.38 27.72 17.68
CA ARG A 452 5.61 29.13 18.02
C ARG A 452 5.69 29.93 16.74
N LEU A 453 5.02 31.08 16.72
CA LEU A 453 5.18 32.05 15.64
C LEU A 453 6.59 32.67 15.70
N VAL A 454 7.21 32.92 14.57
CA VAL A 454 8.49 33.61 14.49
C VAL A 454 8.41 34.94 15.21
N GLY A 455 9.40 35.26 16.07
CA GLY A 455 9.42 36.46 16.92
C GLY A 455 8.61 36.33 18.23
N TYR A 456 7.98 35.21 18.52
CA TYR A 456 7.24 34.95 19.76
C TYR A 456 7.93 33.85 20.59
N GLU A 457 8.04 34.06 21.90
CA GLU A 457 8.65 33.09 22.82
C GLU A 457 7.68 31.96 23.20
N ARG A 458 6.37 32.21 23.11
CA ARG A 458 5.32 31.24 23.50
C ARG A 458 4.43 30.90 22.31
N PRO A 459 3.88 29.66 22.24
CA PRO A 459 2.85 29.35 21.27
C PRO A 459 1.66 30.31 21.40
N LEU A 460 0.99 30.57 20.28
CA LEU A 460 -0.25 31.35 20.31
C LEU A 460 -1.32 30.58 21.10
N PRO A 461 -2.16 31.26 21.88
CA PRO A 461 -3.28 30.62 22.55
C PRO A 461 -4.23 29.99 21.51
N HIS A 462 -4.68 28.77 21.77
CA HIS A 462 -5.55 27.99 20.85
C HIS A 462 -6.88 28.67 20.49
N TRP A 463 -7.31 29.68 21.22
CA TRP A 463 -8.51 30.48 20.92
C TRP A 463 -8.32 31.50 19.80
N PHE A 464 -7.08 31.71 19.30
CA PHE A 464 -6.83 32.40 18.04
C PHE A 464 -7.09 31.55 16.80
N ALA A 465 -7.30 30.26 16.96
CA ALA A 465 -7.55 29.29 15.89
C ALA A 465 -9.04 29.17 15.50
N ARG A 466 -9.85 30.22 15.75
CA ARG A 466 -11.29 30.24 15.38
C ARG A 466 -11.52 31.08 14.15
#